data_42abc35f08c5a06ec7d53edd1dd84fdf
#
_entry.id   42abc35f08c5a06ec7d53edd1dd84fdf
#
_cell.length_a   1.000
_cell.length_b   1.000
_cell.length_c   1.000
_cell.angle_alpha   90.00
_cell.angle_beta   90.00
_cell.angle_gamma   90.00
#
_symmetry.space_group_name_H-M   'P 1'
#
loop_
_entity.id
_entity.type
_entity.pdbx_description
1 polymer ?
#
loop_
_entity_poly.entity_id
_entity_poly.type
_entity_poly.pdbx_seq_one_letter_code
_entity_poly.pdbx_strand_id
1 'polypeptide(L)'
;MKRLENKVAVVTGAGSGIGREIAELYAREGAKLIIADMNMEGAEETVQTIKSTGGEALAVKTNVTVEEDVQKMIDTAVERFGTLDILVNNAGIMDNMYSAATVTDEVWDKVLAINTTGVMRATRKALAIFEEKKSGVIVNMASISAVTGGRGGFAYTASKHAVAGMTKSVASQYGPLNIRCNAIAPAQIPTNITNSLTQPDEFGMKQALRGVNMMSRPGTKEEIANIALFLASDESSYVNGVVMEADNGWSAY
;
A
#
# COMPACT_ATOMS: atom_id res chain seq x y z
N MET A 1 1.88 24.09 9.97
CA MET A 1 0.51 23.61 9.71
C MET A 1 0.62 22.13 9.40
N LYS A 2 -0.24 21.30 9.98
CA LYS A 2 -0.22 19.86 9.71
C LYS A 2 -0.77 19.59 8.31
N ARG A 3 -0.10 18.74 7.53
CA ARG A 3 -0.41 18.51 6.10
C ARG A 3 -1.69 17.71 5.85
N LEU A 4 -2.15 16.94 6.85
CA LEU A 4 -3.36 16.13 6.79
C LEU A 4 -4.36 16.50 7.90
N GLU A 5 -4.37 17.78 8.32
CA GLU A 5 -5.27 18.26 9.37
C GLU A 5 -6.73 17.93 9.05
N ASN A 6 -7.42 17.28 9.99
CA ASN A 6 -8.82 16.85 9.87
C ASN A 6 -9.13 15.83 8.74
N LYS A 7 -8.14 15.27 8.06
CA LYS A 7 -8.34 14.19 7.08
C LYS A 7 -8.60 12.87 7.78
N VAL A 8 -9.39 12.01 7.18
CA VAL A 8 -9.65 10.63 7.61
C VAL A 8 -8.98 9.67 6.64
N ALA A 9 -8.12 8.80 7.16
CA ALA A 9 -7.38 7.85 6.34
C ALA A 9 -7.60 6.40 6.79
N VAL A 10 -7.72 5.49 5.84
CA VAL A 10 -7.66 4.04 6.03
C VAL A 10 -6.34 3.54 5.49
N VAL A 11 -5.59 2.78 6.29
CA VAL A 11 -4.33 2.15 5.87
C VAL A 11 -4.42 0.64 6.06
N THR A 12 -4.27 -0.13 4.98
CA THR A 12 -4.28 -1.60 5.03
C THR A 12 -2.88 -2.15 5.29
N GLY A 13 -2.79 -3.26 6.04
CA GLY A 13 -1.50 -3.81 6.45
C GLY A 13 -0.74 -2.87 7.40
N ALA A 14 -1.46 -2.13 8.24
CA ALA A 14 -0.90 -1.09 9.11
C ALA A 14 -0.55 -1.58 10.52
N GLY A 15 -0.62 -2.87 10.77
CA GLY A 15 -0.13 -3.50 12.00
C GLY A 15 1.40 -3.61 12.07
N SER A 16 2.13 -3.39 10.96
CA SER A 16 3.60 -3.47 10.94
C SER A 16 4.20 -2.76 9.72
N GLY A 17 5.54 -2.72 9.66
CA GLY A 17 6.29 -2.36 8.45
C GLY A 17 5.98 -0.94 7.94
N ILE A 18 5.88 -0.81 6.61
CA ILE A 18 5.62 0.47 5.93
C ILE A 18 4.24 1.01 6.29
N GLY A 19 3.22 0.15 6.37
CA GLY A 19 1.85 0.57 6.70
C GLY A 19 1.74 1.22 8.07
N ARG A 20 2.41 0.65 9.10
CA ARG A 20 2.52 1.24 10.43
C ARG A 20 3.17 2.62 10.37
N GLU A 21 4.32 2.74 9.70
CA GLU A 21 5.05 4.01 9.61
C GLU A 21 4.24 5.10 8.90
N ILE A 22 3.52 4.73 7.82
CA ILE A 22 2.59 5.65 7.14
C ILE A 22 1.50 6.11 8.11
N ALA A 23 0.85 5.18 8.83
CA ALA A 23 -0.24 5.51 9.74
C ALA A 23 0.22 6.43 10.88
N GLU A 24 1.37 6.15 11.50
CA GLU A 24 1.95 6.98 12.56
C GLU A 24 2.34 8.37 12.03
N LEU A 25 2.92 8.46 10.83
CA LEU A 25 3.26 9.75 10.21
C LEU A 25 2.00 10.56 9.87
N TYR A 26 0.98 9.92 9.29
CA TYR A 26 -0.29 10.60 8.98
C TYR A 26 -0.97 11.13 10.24
N ALA A 27 -0.94 10.38 11.34
CA ALA A 27 -1.47 10.84 12.63
C ALA A 27 -0.70 12.06 13.16
N ARG A 28 0.64 12.05 13.09
CA ARG A 28 1.47 13.22 13.44
C ARG A 28 1.11 14.46 12.61
N GLU A 29 0.71 14.24 11.37
CA GLU A 29 0.27 15.29 10.43
C GLU A 29 -1.22 15.63 10.52
N GLY A 30 -1.93 15.14 11.54
CA GLY A 30 -3.29 15.55 11.90
C GLY A 30 -4.41 14.70 11.32
N ALA A 31 -4.11 13.58 10.67
CA ALA A 31 -5.14 12.65 10.20
C ALA A 31 -5.70 11.80 11.33
N LYS A 32 -6.99 11.39 11.18
CA LYS A 32 -7.64 10.34 11.96
C LYS A 32 -7.54 9.03 11.20
N LEU A 33 -7.21 7.92 11.87
CA LEU A 33 -6.77 6.69 11.22
C LEU A 33 -7.69 5.50 11.50
N ILE A 34 -7.94 4.70 10.46
CA ILE A 34 -8.33 3.29 10.58
C ILE A 34 -7.10 2.44 10.25
N ILE A 35 -6.68 1.67 11.23
CA ILE A 35 -5.57 0.73 11.16
C ILE A 35 -6.16 -0.63 10.80
N ALA A 36 -6.13 -0.98 9.51
CA ALA A 36 -6.74 -2.19 8.99
C ALA A 36 -5.68 -3.28 8.82
N ASP A 37 -5.78 -4.36 9.59
CA ASP A 37 -4.82 -5.49 9.53
C ASP A 37 -5.49 -6.80 9.91
N MET A 38 -4.98 -7.93 9.42
CA MET A 38 -5.36 -9.27 9.89
C MET A 38 -4.81 -9.55 11.29
N ASN A 39 -3.62 -9.04 11.59
CA ASN A 39 -2.98 -9.13 12.90
C ASN A 39 -3.48 -8.01 13.81
N MET A 40 -4.47 -8.32 14.65
CA MET A 40 -5.05 -7.35 15.57
C MET A 40 -4.05 -6.86 16.63
N GLU A 41 -3.16 -7.71 17.12
CA GLU A 41 -2.14 -7.31 18.11
C GLU A 41 -1.26 -6.19 17.54
N GLY A 42 -0.71 -6.37 16.34
CA GLY A 42 0.08 -5.34 15.67
C GLY A 42 -0.73 -4.09 15.33
N ALA A 43 -2.01 -4.23 14.95
CA ALA A 43 -2.89 -3.09 14.70
C ALA A 43 -3.15 -2.28 15.97
N GLU A 44 -3.40 -2.93 17.10
CA GLU A 44 -3.62 -2.28 18.39
C GLU A 44 -2.33 -1.61 18.91
N GLU A 45 -1.16 -2.21 18.74
CA GLU A 45 0.13 -1.56 19.04
C GLU A 45 0.28 -0.24 18.27
N THR A 46 -0.03 -0.25 16.96
CA THR A 46 0.00 0.97 16.13
C THR A 46 -0.98 2.01 16.66
N VAL A 47 -2.20 1.61 17.02
CA VAL A 47 -3.20 2.50 17.64
C VAL A 47 -2.69 3.10 18.94
N GLN A 48 -2.08 2.30 19.82
CA GLN A 48 -1.53 2.79 21.09
C GLN A 48 -0.40 3.80 20.87
N THR A 49 0.49 3.53 19.92
CA THR A 49 1.56 4.47 19.55
C THR A 49 0.97 5.81 19.08
N ILE A 50 -0.03 5.78 18.20
CA ILE A 50 -0.69 6.99 17.70
C ILE A 50 -1.36 7.76 18.85
N LYS A 51 -2.10 7.07 19.71
CA LYS A 51 -2.79 7.70 20.86
C LYS A 51 -1.83 8.30 21.87
N SER A 52 -0.67 7.67 22.09
CA SER A 52 0.35 8.19 23.02
C SER A 52 0.93 9.53 22.60
N THR A 53 0.85 9.85 21.29
CA THR A 53 1.27 11.14 20.72
C THR A 53 0.11 12.12 20.49
N GLY A 54 -1.08 11.82 21.02
CA GLY A 54 -2.27 12.67 20.94
C GLY A 54 -3.06 12.54 19.64
N GLY A 55 -2.77 11.54 18.80
CA GLY A 55 -3.52 11.25 17.58
C GLY A 55 -4.78 10.42 17.83
N GLU A 56 -5.65 10.33 16.82
CA GLU A 56 -6.88 9.52 16.84
C GLU A 56 -6.73 8.32 15.89
N ALA A 57 -6.91 7.11 16.40
CA ALA A 57 -6.87 5.90 15.59
C ALA A 57 -7.75 4.78 16.16
N LEU A 58 -8.23 3.90 15.27
CA LEU A 58 -8.98 2.69 15.60
C LEU A 58 -8.44 1.50 14.81
N ALA A 59 -8.28 0.36 15.46
CA ALA A 59 -7.94 -0.90 14.81
C ALA A 59 -9.19 -1.60 14.28
N VAL A 60 -9.11 -2.14 13.07
CA VAL A 60 -10.16 -2.96 12.45
C VAL A 60 -9.54 -4.23 11.88
N LYS A 61 -9.98 -5.39 12.38
CA LYS A 61 -9.56 -6.67 11.82
C LYS A 61 -10.02 -6.75 10.37
N THR A 62 -9.08 -6.90 9.45
CA THR A 62 -9.35 -6.85 8.03
C THR A 62 -8.54 -7.89 7.28
N ASN A 63 -9.21 -8.85 6.67
CA ASN A 63 -8.67 -9.68 5.61
C ASN A 63 -9.08 -9.08 4.26
N VAL A 64 -8.13 -8.51 3.51
CA VAL A 64 -8.41 -7.85 2.22
C VAL A 64 -8.95 -8.80 1.15
N THR A 65 -8.86 -10.12 1.37
CA THR A 65 -9.47 -11.13 0.48
C THR A 65 -10.96 -11.38 0.76
N VAL A 66 -11.50 -10.81 1.84
CA VAL A 66 -12.90 -10.93 2.25
C VAL A 66 -13.60 -9.60 2.00
N GLU A 67 -14.63 -9.60 1.15
CA GLU A 67 -15.34 -8.38 0.73
C GLU A 67 -15.96 -7.66 1.95
N GLU A 68 -16.58 -8.41 2.86
CA GLU A 68 -17.24 -7.88 4.06
C GLU A 68 -16.26 -7.16 4.98
N ASP A 69 -15.04 -7.70 5.14
CA ASP A 69 -13.99 -7.06 5.96
C ASP A 69 -13.54 -5.74 5.31
N VAL A 70 -13.39 -5.73 3.98
CA VAL A 70 -13.02 -4.53 3.22
C VAL A 70 -14.11 -3.46 3.33
N GLN A 71 -15.37 -3.84 3.23
CA GLN A 71 -16.48 -2.91 3.43
C GLN A 71 -16.48 -2.36 4.85
N LYS A 72 -16.34 -3.22 5.85
CA LYS A 72 -16.35 -2.84 7.27
C LYS A 72 -15.24 -1.84 7.60
N MET A 73 -13.99 -2.00 7.12
CA MET A 73 -12.92 -1.04 7.43
C MET A 73 -13.23 0.36 6.90
N ILE A 74 -13.84 0.46 5.71
CA ILE A 74 -14.22 1.73 5.10
C ILE A 74 -15.45 2.32 5.81
N ASP A 75 -16.48 1.51 6.06
CA ASP A 75 -17.69 1.95 6.74
C ASP A 75 -17.37 2.44 8.16
N THR A 76 -16.44 1.77 8.87
CA THR A 76 -15.96 2.22 10.19
C THR A 76 -15.35 3.62 10.14
N ALA A 77 -14.61 3.98 9.06
CA ALA A 77 -14.07 5.33 8.91
C ALA A 77 -15.20 6.37 8.83
N VAL A 78 -16.23 6.08 8.03
CA VAL A 78 -17.39 6.98 7.87
C VAL A 78 -18.21 7.07 9.15
N GLU A 79 -18.51 5.94 9.79
CA GLU A 79 -19.30 5.88 11.02
C GLU A 79 -18.63 6.61 12.19
N ARG A 80 -17.31 6.48 12.32
CA ARG A 80 -16.57 7.01 13.48
C ARG A 80 -16.06 8.42 13.29
N PHE A 81 -15.73 8.79 12.06
CA PHE A 81 -15.09 10.07 11.75
C PHE A 81 -15.89 10.93 10.75
N GLY A 82 -17.01 10.42 10.25
CA GLY A 82 -17.95 11.16 9.39
C GLY A 82 -17.60 11.15 7.90
N THR A 83 -16.42 10.66 7.51
CA THR A 83 -15.96 10.68 6.12
C THR A 83 -14.83 9.69 5.88
N LEU A 84 -14.44 9.54 4.60
CA LEU A 84 -13.14 9.03 4.16
C LEU A 84 -12.50 10.05 3.22
N ASP A 85 -11.22 10.34 3.37
CA ASP A 85 -10.45 11.25 2.53
C ASP A 85 -9.30 10.55 1.81
N ILE A 86 -8.66 9.58 2.46
CA ILE A 86 -7.45 8.92 1.97
C ILE A 86 -7.59 7.41 2.16
N LEU A 87 -7.31 6.66 1.09
CA LEU A 87 -7.13 5.20 1.15
C LEU A 87 -5.67 4.86 0.82
N VAL A 88 -5.00 4.14 1.73
CA VAL A 88 -3.66 3.57 1.48
C VAL A 88 -3.78 2.06 1.34
N ASN A 89 -3.63 1.55 0.14
CA ASN A 89 -3.56 0.12 -0.17
C ASN A 89 -2.12 -0.36 0.00
N ASN A 90 -1.77 -0.81 1.22
CA ASN A 90 -0.42 -1.26 1.51
C ASN A 90 -0.31 -2.76 1.81
N ALA A 91 -1.39 -3.42 2.26
CA ALA A 91 -1.37 -4.86 2.52
C ALA A 91 -0.87 -5.66 1.30
N GLY A 92 0.03 -6.62 1.54
CA GLY A 92 0.58 -7.45 0.48
C GLY A 92 1.51 -8.54 1.00
N ILE A 93 1.75 -9.55 0.17
CA ILE A 93 2.66 -10.67 0.43
C ILE A 93 3.58 -10.92 -0.75
N MET A 94 4.70 -11.61 -0.52
CA MET A 94 5.57 -12.16 -1.56
C MET A 94 5.15 -13.59 -1.94
N ASP A 95 5.72 -14.12 -3.00
CA ASP A 95 5.38 -15.42 -3.61
C ASP A 95 6.51 -16.45 -3.51
N ASN A 96 7.35 -16.43 -2.48
CA ASN A 96 8.52 -17.29 -2.36
C ASN A 96 9.51 -17.22 -3.56
N MET A 97 9.52 -16.13 -4.30
CA MET A 97 10.37 -15.93 -5.48
C MET A 97 10.20 -16.99 -6.58
N TYR A 98 9.04 -17.64 -6.68
CA TYR A 98 8.81 -18.65 -7.72
C TYR A 98 9.05 -18.08 -9.12
N SER A 99 9.69 -18.92 -9.95
CA SER A 99 9.83 -18.65 -11.38
C SER A 99 8.52 -18.93 -12.13
N ALA A 100 8.44 -18.52 -13.40
CA ALA A 100 7.28 -18.82 -14.25
C ALA A 100 7.03 -20.34 -14.45
N ALA A 101 8.08 -21.15 -14.31
CA ALA A 101 7.96 -22.60 -14.47
C ALA A 101 7.60 -23.35 -13.17
N THR A 102 7.81 -22.72 -12.01
CA THR A 102 7.66 -23.37 -10.71
C THR A 102 6.51 -22.81 -9.87
N VAL A 103 5.95 -21.66 -10.25
CA VAL A 103 4.78 -21.09 -9.56
C VAL A 103 3.59 -22.06 -9.67
N THR A 104 2.94 -22.33 -8.54
CA THR A 104 1.72 -23.14 -8.51
C THR A 104 0.47 -22.26 -8.60
N ASP A 105 -0.64 -22.82 -9.04
CA ASP A 105 -1.94 -22.11 -9.11
C ASP A 105 -2.34 -21.59 -7.72
N GLU A 106 -2.08 -22.34 -6.65
CA GLU A 106 -2.37 -21.94 -5.26
C GLU A 106 -1.60 -20.67 -4.86
N VAL A 107 -0.30 -20.62 -5.17
CA VAL A 107 0.53 -19.44 -4.87
C VAL A 107 0.09 -18.27 -5.72
N TRP A 108 -0.15 -18.49 -7.00
CA TRP A 108 -0.65 -17.49 -7.93
C TRP A 108 -1.96 -16.87 -7.42
N ASP A 109 -2.97 -17.69 -7.15
CA ASP A 109 -4.28 -17.24 -6.71
C ASP A 109 -4.20 -16.49 -5.37
N LYS A 110 -3.43 -17.00 -4.41
CA LYS A 110 -3.24 -16.34 -3.11
C LYS A 110 -2.61 -14.96 -3.25
N VAL A 111 -1.55 -14.82 -4.05
CA VAL A 111 -0.85 -13.56 -4.25
C VAL A 111 -1.76 -12.56 -4.97
N LEU A 112 -2.46 -12.98 -6.03
CA LEU A 112 -3.39 -12.10 -6.73
C LEU A 112 -4.61 -11.72 -5.88
N ALA A 113 -5.14 -12.66 -5.07
CA ALA A 113 -6.24 -12.35 -4.17
C ALA A 113 -5.90 -11.22 -3.18
N ILE A 114 -4.69 -11.25 -2.61
CA ILE A 114 -4.25 -10.25 -1.64
C ILE A 114 -3.78 -8.97 -2.34
N ASN A 115 -2.77 -9.09 -3.23
CA ASN A 115 -2.05 -7.94 -3.76
C ASN A 115 -2.82 -7.18 -4.86
N THR A 116 -3.81 -7.82 -5.48
CA THR A 116 -4.55 -7.25 -6.63
C THR A 116 -6.04 -7.13 -6.33
N THR A 117 -6.72 -8.24 -6.03
CA THR A 117 -8.17 -8.24 -5.78
C THR A 117 -8.51 -7.45 -4.53
N GLY A 118 -7.72 -7.56 -3.46
CA GLY A 118 -7.88 -6.75 -2.24
C GLY A 118 -7.78 -5.25 -2.52
N VAL A 119 -6.78 -4.84 -3.31
CA VAL A 119 -6.62 -3.43 -3.74
C VAL A 119 -7.82 -2.96 -4.58
N MET A 120 -8.28 -3.77 -5.51
CA MET A 120 -9.47 -3.47 -6.34
C MET A 120 -10.71 -3.28 -5.47
N ARG A 121 -10.98 -4.18 -4.53
CA ARG A 121 -12.14 -4.11 -3.62
C ARG A 121 -12.13 -2.85 -2.77
N ALA A 122 -11.00 -2.56 -2.10
CA ALA A 122 -10.85 -1.38 -1.27
C ALA A 122 -11.00 -0.08 -2.11
N THR A 123 -10.37 -0.04 -3.28
CA THR A 123 -10.50 1.08 -4.21
C THR A 123 -11.95 1.29 -4.64
N ARG A 124 -12.66 0.23 -5.05
CA ARG A 124 -14.07 0.30 -5.46
C ARG A 124 -14.96 0.85 -4.35
N LYS A 125 -14.79 0.37 -3.11
CA LYS A 125 -15.57 0.85 -1.96
C LYS A 125 -15.27 2.31 -1.62
N ALA A 126 -14.00 2.72 -1.64
CA ALA A 126 -13.60 4.11 -1.38
C ALA A 126 -14.10 5.08 -2.47
N LEU A 127 -14.04 4.67 -3.73
CA LEU A 127 -14.50 5.48 -4.85
C LEU A 127 -15.98 5.84 -4.74
N ALA A 128 -16.85 4.96 -4.23
CA ALA A 128 -18.26 5.28 -4.02
C ALA A 128 -18.44 6.53 -3.10
N ILE A 129 -17.59 6.65 -2.06
CA ILE A 129 -17.59 7.80 -1.16
C ILE A 129 -16.95 9.02 -1.83
N PHE A 130 -15.84 8.83 -2.51
CA PHE A 130 -15.10 9.91 -3.16
C PHE A 130 -15.86 10.54 -4.32
N GLU A 131 -16.60 9.76 -5.10
CA GLU A 131 -17.46 10.24 -6.19
C GLU A 131 -18.57 11.18 -5.67
N GLU A 132 -19.21 10.81 -4.57
CA GLU A 132 -20.23 11.62 -3.91
C GLU A 132 -19.65 12.93 -3.38
N LYS A 133 -18.47 12.83 -2.73
CA LYS A 133 -17.73 13.97 -2.19
C LYS A 133 -17.09 14.88 -3.24
N LYS A 134 -16.84 14.38 -4.45
CA LYS A 134 -15.99 15.03 -5.48
C LYS A 134 -14.57 15.33 -4.96
N SER A 135 -14.03 14.46 -4.13
CA SER A 135 -12.69 14.59 -3.55
C SER A 135 -12.24 13.28 -2.92
N GLY A 136 -11.00 12.89 -3.13
CA GLY A 136 -10.39 11.72 -2.49
C GLY A 136 -8.98 11.45 -2.99
N VAL A 137 -8.21 10.73 -2.18
CA VAL A 137 -6.85 10.33 -2.54
C VAL A 137 -6.66 8.83 -2.30
N ILE A 138 -6.09 8.15 -3.28
CA ILE A 138 -5.66 6.76 -3.18
C ILE A 138 -4.14 6.70 -3.34
N VAL A 139 -3.46 6.06 -2.39
CA VAL A 139 -2.03 5.75 -2.45
C VAL A 139 -1.88 4.24 -2.46
N ASN A 140 -1.36 3.70 -3.55
CA ASN A 140 -1.14 2.27 -3.72
C ASN A 140 0.31 1.89 -3.45
N MET A 141 0.56 0.88 -2.61
CA MET A 141 1.89 0.31 -2.44
C MET A 141 2.17 -0.71 -3.54
N ALA A 142 2.83 -0.25 -4.60
CA ALA A 142 3.34 -1.09 -5.66
C ALA A 142 4.68 -1.76 -5.23
N SER A 143 5.65 -1.76 -6.07
CA SER A 143 7.03 -2.22 -5.89
C SER A 143 7.83 -1.83 -7.13
N ILE A 144 9.14 -1.80 -7.05
CA ILE A 144 9.99 -1.77 -8.24
C ILE A 144 9.65 -2.93 -9.21
N SER A 145 9.11 -4.03 -8.70
CA SER A 145 8.55 -5.12 -9.51
C SER A 145 7.29 -4.74 -10.31
N ALA A 146 6.76 -3.52 -10.16
CA ALA A 146 5.64 -3.03 -10.96
C ALA A 146 6.08 -2.33 -12.26
N VAL A 147 7.38 -2.05 -12.40
CA VAL A 147 7.98 -1.33 -13.53
C VAL A 147 9.16 -2.09 -14.14
N THR A 148 9.64 -3.16 -13.47
CA THR A 148 10.73 -4.02 -13.93
C THR A 148 10.36 -5.50 -13.79
N GLY A 149 11.00 -6.38 -14.57
CA GLY A 149 10.97 -7.82 -14.35
C GLY A 149 12.10 -8.29 -13.42
N GLY A 150 11.92 -9.47 -12.79
CA GLY A 150 12.98 -10.16 -12.06
C GLY A 150 13.43 -9.54 -10.73
N ARG A 151 12.63 -8.66 -10.13
CA ARG A 151 12.87 -8.07 -8.81
C ARG A 151 11.99 -8.70 -7.71
N GLY A 152 11.20 -9.67 -8.07
CA GLY A 152 10.34 -10.49 -7.23
C GLY A 152 10.02 -11.77 -7.97
N GLY A 153 9.26 -12.68 -7.37
CA GLY A 153 8.79 -13.86 -8.07
C GLY A 153 7.72 -13.53 -9.12
N PHE A 154 7.31 -14.53 -9.87
CA PHE A 154 6.46 -14.36 -11.06
C PHE A 154 5.07 -13.82 -10.70
N ALA A 155 4.39 -14.42 -9.71
CA ALA A 155 3.07 -13.98 -9.27
C ALA A 155 3.12 -12.59 -8.60
N TYR A 156 4.13 -12.35 -7.77
CA TYR A 156 4.34 -11.04 -7.14
C TYR A 156 4.53 -9.95 -8.18
N THR A 157 5.40 -10.16 -9.15
CA THR A 157 5.67 -9.22 -10.24
C THR A 157 4.39 -8.92 -11.03
N ALA A 158 3.63 -9.95 -11.43
CA ALA A 158 2.35 -9.78 -12.11
C ALA A 158 1.36 -8.96 -11.27
N SER A 159 1.24 -9.27 -9.96
CA SER A 159 0.34 -8.56 -9.05
C SER A 159 0.69 -7.06 -8.93
N LYS A 160 1.99 -6.72 -8.89
CA LYS A 160 2.42 -5.32 -8.74
C LYS A 160 2.29 -4.52 -10.05
N HIS A 161 2.45 -5.16 -11.22
CA HIS A 161 2.09 -4.56 -12.50
C HIS A 161 0.58 -4.28 -12.60
N ALA A 162 -0.26 -5.19 -12.08
CA ALA A 162 -1.71 -4.96 -12.02
C ALA A 162 -2.05 -3.73 -11.17
N VAL A 163 -1.38 -3.54 -10.02
CA VAL A 163 -1.55 -2.33 -9.17
C VAL A 163 -1.17 -1.07 -9.92
N ALA A 164 -0.06 -1.07 -10.68
CA ALA A 164 0.34 0.07 -11.51
C ALA A 164 -0.71 0.38 -12.58
N GLY A 165 -1.28 -0.65 -13.24
CA GLY A 165 -2.37 -0.50 -14.20
C GLY A 165 -3.63 0.08 -13.59
N MET A 166 -4.08 -0.45 -12.44
CA MET A 166 -5.23 0.07 -11.69
C MET A 166 -5.02 1.54 -11.28
N THR A 167 -3.83 1.91 -10.84
CA THR A 167 -3.49 3.28 -10.45
C THR A 167 -3.73 4.26 -11.60
N LYS A 168 -3.21 3.95 -12.78
CA LYS A 168 -3.38 4.78 -13.98
C LYS A 168 -4.84 4.84 -14.44
N SER A 169 -5.56 3.71 -14.38
CA SER A 169 -6.95 3.63 -14.77
C SER A 169 -7.84 4.50 -13.88
N VAL A 170 -7.69 4.41 -12.56
CA VAL A 170 -8.43 5.24 -11.60
C VAL A 170 -8.10 6.71 -11.79
N ALA A 171 -6.82 7.07 -11.89
CA ALA A 171 -6.40 8.46 -12.10
C ALA A 171 -7.03 9.07 -13.35
N SER A 172 -7.06 8.33 -14.47
CA SER A 172 -7.64 8.77 -15.74
C SER A 172 -9.16 8.94 -15.66
N GLN A 173 -9.85 7.95 -15.05
CA GLN A 173 -11.31 7.93 -15.00
C GLN A 173 -11.89 8.94 -14.02
N TYR A 174 -11.25 9.11 -12.85
CA TYR A 174 -11.77 9.87 -11.72
C TYR A 174 -11.09 11.22 -11.49
N GLY A 175 -10.05 11.55 -12.25
CA GLY A 175 -9.40 12.86 -12.22
C GLY A 175 -10.36 14.04 -12.40
N PRO A 176 -11.34 13.98 -13.33
CA PRO A 176 -12.36 15.03 -13.46
C PRO A 176 -13.23 15.26 -12.23
N LEU A 177 -13.25 14.30 -11.30
CA LEU A 177 -13.96 14.38 -10.02
C LEU A 177 -13.06 14.82 -8.86
N ASN A 178 -11.86 15.36 -9.15
CA ASN A 178 -10.88 15.74 -8.13
C ASN A 178 -10.47 14.58 -7.22
N ILE A 179 -10.38 13.36 -7.80
CA ILE A 179 -9.89 12.16 -7.13
C ILE A 179 -8.53 11.81 -7.70
N ARG A 180 -7.53 11.70 -6.83
CA ARG A 180 -6.17 11.35 -7.22
C ARG A 180 -5.85 9.91 -6.82
N CYS A 181 -5.15 9.20 -7.70
CA CYS A 181 -4.66 7.86 -7.44
C CYS A 181 -3.22 7.75 -7.90
N ASN A 182 -2.31 7.48 -6.98
CA ASN A 182 -0.88 7.34 -7.26
C ASN A 182 -0.33 6.06 -6.62
N ALA A 183 0.78 5.56 -7.14
CA ALA A 183 1.47 4.41 -6.57
C ALA A 183 2.90 4.78 -6.20
N ILE A 184 3.41 4.14 -5.14
CA ILE A 184 4.82 4.14 -4.78
C ILE A 184 5.39 2.78 -5.18
N ALA A 185 6.55 2.77 -5.81
CA ALA A 185 7.27 1.57 -6.22
C ALA A 185 8.60 1.47 -5.45
N PRO A 186 8.58 0.99 -4.17
CA PRO A 186 9.80 0.86 -3.39
C PRO A 186 10.71 -0.24 -3.92
N ALA A 187 12.02 -0.06 -3.76
CA ALA A 187 13.00 -1.12 -3.85
C ALA A 187 13.03 -1.95 -2.55
N GLN A 188 14.20 -2.36 -2.12
CA GLN A 188 14.35 -3.13 -0.88
C GLN A 188 14.18 -2.23 0.34
N ILE A 189 13.12 -2.49 1.11
CA ILE A 189 12.85 -1.87 2.42
C ILE A 189 12.80 -2.99 3.46
N PRO A 190 13.66 -2.97 4.49
CA PRO A 190 13.64 -3.97 5.55
C PRO A 190 12.31 -3.93 6.32
N THR A 191 11.49 -4.96 6.13
CA THR A 191 10.18 -5.13 6.76
C THR A 191 9.88 -6.61 6.98
N ASN A 192 8.79 -6.89 7.68
CA ASN A 192 8.33 -8.26 7.92
C ASN A 192 7.74 -8.95 6.67
N ILE A 193 7.65 -8.28 5.51
CA ILE A 193 7.13 -8.89 4.28
C ILE A 193 7.95 -10.11 3.85
N THR A 194 9.25 -10.11 4.15
CA THR A 194 10.14 -11.26 3.89
C THR A 194 9.83 -12.48 4.73
N ASN A 195 9.06 -12.35 5.82
CA ASN A 195 8.61 -13.50 6.63
C ASN A 195 7.64 -14.41 5.84
N SER A 196 7.08 -13.92 4.73
CA SER A 196 6.30 -14.75 3.79
C SER A 196 7.17 -15.66 2.91
N LEU A 197 8.49 -15.43 2.86
CA LEU A 197 9.46 -16.26 2.14
C LEU A 197 9.83 -17.49 3.01
N THR A 198 8.98 -18.49 3.03
CA THR A 198 9.19 -19.67 3.87
C THR A 198 10.06 -20.74 3.20
N GLN A 199 9.94 -20.87 1.89
CA GLN A 199 10.70 -21.81 1.06
C GLN A 199 10.97 -21.16 -0.31
N PRO A 200 11.95 -20.25 -0.41
CA PRO A 200 12.23 -19.55 -1.65
C PRO A 200 12.67 -20.50 -2.77
N ASP A 201 12.12 -20.31 -3.97
CA ASP A 201 12.56 -20.99 -5.17
C ASP A 201 14.02 -20.61 -5.47
N GLU A 202 14.90 -21.61 -5.58
CA GLU A 202 16.34 -21.38 -5.72
C GLU A 202 16.68 -20.64 -7.03
N PHE A 203 16.06 -21.05 -8.15
CA PHE A 203 16.29 -20.40 -9.44
C PHE A 203 15.75 -18.98 -9.42
N GLY A 204 14.51 -18.76 -8.99
CA GLY A 204 13.90 -17.44 -8.93
C GLY A 204 14.65 -16.49 -8.00
N MET A 205 15.08 -16.95 -6.82
CA MET A 205 15.91 -16.17 -5.90
C MET A 205 17.23 -15.76 -6.52
N LYS A 206 17.93 -16.69 -7.19
CA LYS A 206 19.18 -16.39 -7.90
C LYS A 206 18.97 -15.32 -8.98
N GLN A 207 17.83 -15.36 -9.71
CA GLN A 207 17.53 -14.33 -10.71
C GLN A 207 17.15 -12.99 -10.06
N ALA A 208 16.34 -12.99 -9.00
CA ALA A 208 15.94 -11.77 -8.29
C ALA A 208 17.14 -11.03 -7.66
N LEU A 209 18.17 -11.75 -7.27
CA LEU A 209 19.40 -11.15 -6.72
C LEU A 209 20.34 -10.55 -7.78
N ARG A 210 20.08 -10.77 -9.08
CA ARG A 210 20.91 -10.17 -10.14
C ARG A 210 20.83 -8.66 -10.08
N GLY A 211 21.99 -8.00 -10.03
CA GLY A 211 22.08 -6.54 -9.97
C GLY A 211 21.73 -5.92 -8.61
N VAL A 212 21.48 -6.71 -7.55
CA VAL A 212 21.28 -6.16 -6.20
C VAL A 212 22.51 -5.38 -5.72
N ASN A 213 23.71 -5.79 -6.13
CA ASN A 213 24.95 -5.09 -5.84
C ASN A 213 25.05 -3.70 -6.51
N MET A 214 24.18 -3.37 -7.44
CA MET A 214 24.09 -2.03 -8.05
C MET A 214 23.23 -1.09 -7.19
N MET A 215 22.45 -1.61 -6.25
CA MET A 215 21.72 -0.82 -5.29
C MET A 215 22.68 -0.29 -4.21
N SER A 216 22.76 1.02 -4.05
CA SER A 216 23.72 1.65 -3.14
C SER A 216 23.42 1.38 -1.67
N ARG A 217 22.14 1.28 -1.29
CA ARG A 217 21.64 0.90 0.03
C ARG A 217 20.16 0.50 -0.02
N PRO A 218 19.67 -0.27 0.95
CA PRO A 218 18.23 -0.37 1.21
C PRO A 218 17.64 0.98 1.61
N GLY A 219 16.36 1.20 1.30
CA GLY A 219 15.61 2.32 1.83
C GLY A 219 15.11 2.07 3.26
N THR A 220 14.51 3.10 3.88
CA THR A 220 13.86 2.99 5.18
C THR A 220 12.34 3.11 5.06
N LYS A 221 11.61 2.67 6.08
CA LYS A 221 10.15 2.79 6.12
C LYS A 221 9.73 4.25 6.14
N GLU A 222 10.49 5.07 6.85
CA GLU A 222 10.28 6.52 6.98
C GLU A 222 10.42 7.23 5.62
N GLU A 223 11.37 6.84 4.78
CA GLU A 223 11.52 7.39 3.42
C GLU A 223 10.27 7.11 2.58
N ILE A 224 9.71 5.90 2.67
CA ILE A 224 8.49 5.53 1.95
C ILE A 224 7.26 6.25 2.54
N ALA A 225 7.17 6.36 3.87
CA ALA A 225 6.09 7.08 4.53
C ALA A 225 6.08 8.58 4.16
N ASN A 226 7.24 9.21 4.01
CA ASN A 226 7.35 10.60 3.55
C ASN A 226 6.83 10.78 2.11
N ILE A 227 7.11 9.83 1.22
CA ILE A 227 6.55 9.85 -0.14
C ILE A 227 5.02 9.66 -0.09
N ALA A 228 4.54 8.73 0.73
CA ALA A 228 3.11 8.50 0.91
C ALA A 228 2.40 9.75 1.44
N LEU A 229 3.00 10.47 2.39
CA LEU A 229 2.49 11.73 2.92
C LEU A 229 2.44 12.82 1.85
N PHE A 230 3.48 12.98 1.04
CA PHE A 230 3.48 13.92 -0.09
C PHE A 230 2.32 13.59 -1.05
N LEU A 231 2.17 12.32 -1.46
CA LEU A 231 1.12 11.90 -2.38
C LEU A 231 -0.30 12.04 -1.79
N ALA A 232 -0.45 11.95 -0.47
CA ALA A 232 -1.72 12.12 0.22
C ALA A 232 -2.12 13.58 0.42
N SER A 233 -1.16 14.50 0.48
CA SER A 233 -1.36 15.92 0.78
C SER A 233 -1.69 16.76 -0.46
N ASP A 234 -2.11 17.99 -0.23
CA ASP A 234 -2.37 18.97 -1.29
C ASP A 234 -1.09 19.45 -2.01
N GLU A 235 0.10 19.17 -1.44
CA GLU A 235 1.39 19.44 -2.08
C GLU A 235 1.54 18.68 -3.42
N SER A 236 0.85 17.56 -3.57
CA SER A 236 0.81 16.75 -4.79
C SER A 236 -0.48 16.92 -5.61
N SER A 237 -1.16 18.08 -5.50
CA SER A 237 -2.45 18.33 -6.15
C SER A 237 -2.44 18.17 -7.69
N TYR A 238 -1.28 18.30 -8.33
CA TYR A 238 -1.12 18.11 -9.77
C TYR A 238 -0.45 16.76 -10.13
N VAL A 239 -0.26 15.88 -9.14
CA VAL A 239 0.31 14.53 -9.36
C VAL A 239 -0.81 13.50 -9.33
N ASN A 240 -1.10 12.89 -10.49
CA ASN A 240 -2.16 11.88 -10.62
C ASN A 240 -1.79 10.82 -11.65
N GLY A 241 -1.89 9.53 -11.30
CA GLY A 241 -1.55 8.40 -12.15
C GLY A 241 -0.08 8.01 -12.17
N VAL A 242 0.77 8.59 -11.33
CA VAL A 242 2.19 8.25 -11.29
C VAL A 242 2.41 6.91 -10.58
N VAL A 243 3.38 6.15 -11.08
CA VAL A 243 4.04 5.05 -10.35
C VAL A 243 5.42 5.57 -10.00
N MET A 244 5.59 6.05 -8.77
CA MET A 244 6.79 6.74 -8.32
C MET A 244 7.82 5.71 -7.82
N GLU A 245 8.90 5.55 -8.55
CA GLU A 245 10.02 4.70 -8.15
C GLU A 245 10.74 5.32 -6.96
N ALA A 246 10.93 4.51 -5.91
CA ALA A 246 11.58 4.88 -4.66
C ALA A 246 12.69 3.88 -4.37
N ASP A 247 13.78 3.94 -5.13
CA ASP A 247 14.79 2.90 -5.24
C ASP A 247 16.24 3.42 -5.21
N ASN A 248 16.40 4.70 -4.90
CA ASN A 248 17.70 5.38 -4.86
C ASN A 248 18.49 5.22 -6.18
N GLY A 249 17.78 5.27 -7.32
CA GLY A 249 18.38 5.21 -8.66
C GLY A 249 18.72 3.81 -9.16
N TRP A 250 18.30 2.73 -8.45
CA TRP A 250 18.60 1.36 -8.85
C TRP A 250 18.04 0.96 -10.21
N SER A 251 16.91 1.53 -10.62
CA SER A 251 16.27 1.27 -11.92
C SER A 251 16.58 2.33 -12.98
N ALA A 252 17.42 3.31 -12.68
CA ALA A 252 17.66 4.44 -13.58
C ALA A 252 18.63 4.12 -14.75
N TYR A 253 19.12 2.86 -14.89
CA TYR A 253 19.99 2.39 -15.97
C TYR A 253 19.76 0.94 -16.36
#